data_2edf43c46d7654af7a94e3334ee01f93
#
_entry.id   2edf43c46d7654af7a94e3334ee01f93
#
_cell.length_a   1.000
_cell.length_b   1.000
_cell.length_c   1.000
_cell.angle_alpha   90.00
_cell.angle_beta   90.00
_cell.angle_gamma   90.00
#
_symmetry.space_group_name_H-M   'P 1'
#
loop_
_entity.id
_entity.type
_entity.pdbx_description
1 polymer ?
#
loop_
_entity_poly.entity_id
_entity_poly.type
_entity_poly.pdbx_seq_one_letter_code
_entity_poly.pdbx_strand_id
1 'polypeptide(L)' 'MVPLVQLDPGQVGLVRSVRGGHRLMSRLAALGFTPGAPVRVMRNHGFGPIIVSVRGAQIALGRGEAGRVLV' A
#
# COMPACT_ATOMS: atom_id res chain seq x y z
N MET A 1 -9.30 -10.47 -1.69
CA MET A 1 -8.70 -9.14 -1.45
C MET A 1 -8.45 -8.93 0.03
N VAL A 2 -7.30 -8.42 0.35
CA VAL A 2 -6.97 -8.06 1.73
C VAL A 2 -6.36 -6.66 1.75
N PRO A 3 -6.46 -5.94 2.88
CA PRO A 3 -5.75 -4.67 3.03
C PRO A 3 -4.24 -4.88 2.99
N LEU A 4 -3.54 -3.96 2.35
CA LEU A 4 -2.07 -4.01 2.25
C LEU A 4 -1.40 -4.15 3.62
N VAL A 5 -1.96 -3.52 4.64
CA VAL A 5 -1.43 -3.53 6.00
C VAL A 5 -1.37 -4.95 6.60
N GLN A 6 -2.09 -5.92 6.04
CA GLN A 6 -2.09 -7.30 6.50
C GLN A 6 -0.99 -8.17 5.89
N LEU A 7 -0.27 -7.65 4.90
CA LEU A 7 0.81 -8.41 4.29
C LEU A 7 2.06 -8.38 5.17
N ASP A 8 2.77 -9.50 5.18
CA ASP A 8 4.04 -9.63 5.90
C ASP A 8 5.20 -9.13 5.05
N PRO A 9 6.33 -8.76 5.68
CA PRO A 9 7.52 -8.39 4.92
C PRO A 9 7.91 -9.47 3.92
N GLY A 10 8.25 -9.03 2.72
CA GLY A 10 8.60 -9.92 1.62
C GLY A 10 7.43 -10.32 0.73
N GLN A 11 6.20 -10.17 1.19
CA GLN A 11 5.04 -10.48 0.37
C GLN A 11 4.78 -9.39 -0.65
N VAL A 12 4.26 -9.80 -1.81
CA VAL A 12 3.88 -8.91 -2.89
C VAL A 12 2.40 -9.04 -3.14
N GLY A 13 1.70 -7.92 -3.22
CA GLY A 13 0.31 -7.88 -3.63
C GLY A 13 0.15 -7.01 -4.86
N LEU A 14 -0.85 -7.31 -5.68
CA LEU A 14 -1.23 -6.44 -6.80
C LEU A 14 -2.34 -5.52 -6.31
N VAL A 15 -2.17 -4.22 -6.52
CA VAL A 15 -3.21 -3.26 -6.16
C VAL A 15 -4.48 -3.57 -6.91
N ARG A 16 -5.59 -3.73 -6.20
CA ARG A 16 -6.90 -3.97 -6.80
C ARG A 16 -7.78 -2.73 -6.71
N SER A 17 -7.77 -2.08 -5.56
CA SER A 17 -8.53 -0.85 -5.37
C SER A 17 -7.97 -0.07 -4.19
N VAL A 18 -8.31 1.20 -4.12
CA VAL A 18 -8.00 2.07 -3.00
C VAL A 18 -9.33 2.62 -2.49
N ARG A 19 -9.57 2.45 -1.20
CA ARG A 19 -10.77 2.98 -0.55
C ARG A 19 -10.47 4.30 0.11
N GLY A 20 -11.42 5.20 0.08
CA GLY A 20 -11.29 6.49 0.76
C GLY A 20 -11.77 7.63 -0.11
N GLY A 21 -11.61 8.83 0.40
CA GLY A 21 -12.01 10.03 -0.30
C GLY A 21 -11.09 10.32 -1.48
N HIS A 22 -11.57 11.22 -2.33
CA HIS A 22 -10.88 11.59 -3.57
C HIS A 22 -9.43 12.06 -3.33
N ARG A 23 -9.22 12.83 -2.26
CA ARG A 23 -7.88 13.36 -1.96
C ARG A 23 -6.89 12.24 -1.66
N LEU A 24 -7.29 11.27 -0.83
CA LEU A 24 -6.44 10.13 -0.53
C LEU A 24 -6.18 9.28 -1.77
N MET A 25 -7.22 9.01 -2.54
CA MET A 25 -7.11 8.21 -3.76
C MET A 25 -6.16 8.85 -4.76
N SER A 26 -6.28 10.17 -4.96
CA SER A 26 -5.40 10.91 -5.88
C SER A 26 -3.95 10.86 -5.41
N ARG A 27 -3.72 11.03 -4.10
CA ARG A 27 -2.37 11.00 -3.55
C ARG A 27 -1.72 9.65 -3.72
N LEU A 28 -2.45 8.57 -3.39
CA LEU A 28 -1.92 7.22 -3.52
C LEU A 28 -1.69 6.84 -4.97
N ALA A 29 -2.59 7.25 -5.87
CA ALA A 29 -2.41 7.02 -7.31
C ALA A 29 -1.14 7.71 -7.82
N ALA A 30 -0.89 8.95 -7.38
CA ALA A 30 0.31 9.69 -7.75
C ALA A 30 1.58 9.01 -7.25
N LEU A 31 1.52 8.29 -6.14
CA LEU A 31 2.63 7.52 -5.61
C LEU A 31 2.82 6.17 -6.31
N GLY A 32 1.90 5.77 -7.18
CA GLY A 32 2.02 4.54 -7.94
C GLY A 32 1.06 3.43 -7.54
N PHE A 33 0.16 3.67 -6.58
CA PHE A 33 -0.82 2.67 -6.15
C PHE A 33 -2.01 2.66 -7.09
N THR A 34 -1.75 2.26 -8.34
CA THR A 34 -2.77 2.16 -9.38
C THR A 34 -3.15 0.69 -9.59
N PRO A 35 -4.36 0.39 -10.07
CA PRO A 35 -4.80 -0.99 -10.27
C PRO A 35 -3.80 -1.79 -11.08
N GLY A 36 -3.46 -2.99 -10.59
CA GLY A 36 -2.50 -3.88 -11.22
C GLY A 36 -1.05 -3.64 -10.82
N ALA A 37 -0.73 -2.53 -10.12
CA ALA A 37 0.64 -2.27 -9.70
C ALA A 37 1.08 -3.27 -8.62
N PRO A 38 2.25 -3.93 -8.76
CA PRO A 38 2.77 -4.77 -7.70
C PRO A 38 3.35 -3.89 -6.57
N VAL A 39 3.04 -4.27 -5.35
CA VAL A 39 3.55 -3.63 -4.15
C VAL A 39 4.19 -4.69 -3.26
N ARG A 40 5.45 -4.49 -2.91
CA ARG A 40 6.16 -5.39 -1.99
C ARG A 40 6.24 -4.73 -0.62
N VAL A 41 5.87 -5.47 0.42
CA VAL A 41 6.04 -5.00 1.79
C VAL A 41 7.49 -5.23 2.20
N MET A 42 8.16 -4.17 2.64
CA MET A 42 9.55 -4.21 3.08
C MET A 42 9.63 -4.33 4.60
N ARG A 43 8.78 -3.60 5.32
CA ARG A 43 8.71 -3.62 6.78
C ARG A 43 7.27 -3.50 7.24
N ASN A 44 6.91 -4.33 8.21
CA ASN A 44 5.61 -4.28 8.88
C ASN A 44 5.76 -4.92 10.25
N HIS A 45 5.92 -4.11 11.28
CA HIS A 45 6.14 -4.58 12.65
C HIS A 45 4.84 -4.81 13.42
N GLY A 46 3.68 -4.65 12.79
CA GLY A 46 2.39 -4.73 13.48
C GLY A 46 1.96 -3.42 14.13
N PHE A 47 2.82 -2.43 14.16
CA PHE A 47 2.53 -1.08 14.65
C PHE A 47 3.40 -0.08 13.88
N GLY A 48 3.01 1.18 13.93
CA GLY A 48 3.70 2.23 13.19
C GLY A 48 3.51 2.10 11.67
N PRO A 49 4.17 2.94 10.88
CA PRO A 49 4.03 2.91 9.43
C PRO A 49 4.61 1.63 8.85
N ILE A 50 4.06 1.20 7.70
CA ILE A 50 4.66 0.15 6.91
C ILE A 50 5.51 0.77 5.81
N ILE A 51 6.59 0.09 5.44
CA ILE A 51 7.45 0.49 4.34
C ILE A 51 7.18 -0.46 3.18
N VAL A 52 6.87 0.11 2.02
CA VAL A 52 6.59 -0.68 0.83
C VAL A 52 7.43 -0.18 -0.33
N SER A 53 7.64 -1.07 -1.30
CA SER A 53 8.25 -0.73 -2.58
C SER A 53 7.19 -0.80 -3.65
N VAL A 54 7.00 0.27 -4.38
CA VAL A 54 6.07 0.35 -5.50
C VAL A 54 6.72 1.16 -6.62
N ARG A 55 6.69 0.62 -7.84
CA ARG A 55 7.24 1.26 -9.03
C ARG A 55 8.67 1.79 -8.82
N GLY A 56 9.49 1.01 -8.12
CA GLY A 56 10.90 1.35 -7.89
C GLY A 56 11.16 2.33 -6.77
N ALA A 57 10.15 2.79 -6.04
CA ALA A 57 10.32 3.71 -4.93
C ALA A 57 9.92 3.05 -3.62
N GLN A 58 10.63 3.39 -2.54
CA GLN A 58 10.23 2.99 -1.20
C GLN A 58 9.39 4.09 -0.57
N ILE A 59 8.26 3.71 -0.03
CA ILE A 59 7.27 4.65 0.50
C ILE A 59 6.84 4.18 1.89
N ALA A 60 6.80 5.10 2.83
CA ALA A 60 6.23 4.85 4.15
C ALA A 60 4.76 5.22 4.15
N LEU A 61 3.90 4.27 4.51
CA LEU A 61 2.47 4.50 4.64
C LEU A 61 2.06 4.34 6.09
N GLY A 62 1.25 5.27 6.59
CA GLY A 62 0.58 5.06 7.87
C GLY A 62 -0.35 3.86 7.79
N ARG A 63 -0.60 3.21 8.93
CA ARG A 63 -1.42 2.00 8.94
C ARG A 63 -2.85 2.26 8.46
N GLY A 64 -3.39 3.45 8.73
CA GLY A 64 -4.71 3.82 8.22
C GLY A 64 -4.74 3.90 6.70
N GLU A 65 -3.70 4.46 6.11
CA GLU A 65 -3.59 4.55 4.65
C GLU A 65 -3.38 3.17 4.02
N ALA A 66 -2.48 2.38 4.61
CA ALA A 66 -2.22 1.03 4.12
C ALA A 66 -3.44 0.12 4.24
N GLY A 67 -4.29 0.36 5.22
CA GLY A 67 -5.54 -0.36 5.37
C GLY A 67 -6.56 -0.05 4.28
N ARG A 68 -6.37 1.03 3.54
CA ARG A 68 -7.28 1.44 2.47
C ARG A 68 -6.83 0.98 1.09
N VAL A 69 -5.63 0.42 0.99
CA VAL A 69 -5.14 -0.18 -0.26
C VAL A 69 -5.46 -1.66 -0.22
N LEU A 70 -6.29 -2.11 -1.16
CA LEU A 70 -6.67 -3.53 -1.25
C LEU A 70 -5.85 -4.22 -2.33
N VAL A 71 -5.31 -5.36 -1.96
CA VAL A 71 -4.46 -6.17 -2.82
C VAL A 71 -4.98 -7.59 -2.93
#